data_611152711682013f25cedd5d17baf9a6
#
_entry.id   611152711682013f25cedd5d17baf9a6
#
_cell.length_a   1.000
_cell.length_b   1.000
_cell.length_c   1.000
_cell.angle_alpha   90.00
_cell.angle_beta   90.00
_cell.angle_gamma   90.00
#
_symmetry.space_group_name_H-M   'P 1'
#
loop_
_entity.id
_entity.type
_entity.pdbx_description
1 polymer ?
#
loop_
_entity_poly.entity_id
_entity_poly.type
_entity_poly.pdbx_seq_one_letter_code
_entity_poly.pdbx_strand_id
1 'polypeptide(L)'
;MKEKLKKSGVVFDEESHTYTLNGKQLRGITEMIKRQLFGEMYADVPEFVLEKACQRGKAFHKDMEAWASLGIDGETEQFEVFKEKYADGFKVAVSEYIVTDGENWASPIDAVTEDGCLIDYKTSSGKDVEYWRWQLSIYRYLFHLQNGFLPQGLKVLWINSEKKNEMIDIEPIGEETVKELLKAEEEGRQFANPLALAKDPSDKDNEQMAALQKVEELIIGVQQRLEELKEAEAEIARRLLSAMKEKGVTKWIGNQGLEVSIRAAYERRSVDSKRLKEAYPKVYAEVEKVSKIGESLQIKVKKQ
;
A
#
# COMPACT_ATOMS: atom_id res chain seq x y z
N MET A 1 -11.65 -22.36 4.32
CA MET A 1 -10.50 -21.89 5.15
C MET A 1 -10.61 -22.32 6.59
N LYS A 2 -11.72 -22.08 7.27
CA LYS A 2 -11.91 -22.36 8.73
C LYS A 2 -11.42 -23.71 9.22
N GLU A 3 -11.69 -24.79 8.47
CA GLU A 3 -11.28 -26.16 8.84
C GLU A 3 -9.76 -26.42 8.80
N LYS A 4 -9.00 -25.55 8.13
CA LYS A 4 -7.54 -25.65 8.03
C LYS A 4 -6.82 -24.90 9.14
N LEU A 5 -7.52 -24.03 9.87
CA LEU A 5 -6.93 -23.18 10.90
C LEU A 5 -6.82 -23.94 12.23
N LYS A 6 -5.64 -23.92 12.81
CA LYS A 6 -5.35 -24.50 14.13
C LYS A 6 -5.72 -23.51 15.23
N LYS A 7 -6.33 -24.00 16.30
CA LYS A 7 -6.55 -23.18 17.49
C LYS A 7 -5.21 -22.95 18.21
N SER A 8 -4.95 -21.71 18.62
CA SER A 8 -3.73 -21.34 19.34
C SER A 8 -3.63 -21.93 20.74
N GLY A 9 -4.77 -22.21 21.38
CA GLY A 9 -4.84 -22.53 22.81
C GLY A 9 -4.52 -21.34 23.74
N VAL A 10 -4.27 -20.16 23.19
CA VAL A 10 -4.05 -18.93 23.95
C VAL A 10 -5.37 -18.41 24.52
N VAL A 11 -5.36 -18.07 25.80
CA VAL A 11 -6.45 -17.37 26.47
C VAL A 11 -6.13 -15.89 26.44
N PHE A 12 -7.04 -15.09 25.91
CA PHE A 12 -6.96 -13.64 25.91
C PHE A 12 -7.91 -13.06 26.95
N ASP A 13 -7.37 -12.25 27.84
CA ASP A 13 -8.12 -11.45 28.79
C ASP A 13 -8.27 -10.03 28.23
N GLU A 14 -9.50 -9.65 27.90
CA GLU A 14 -9.80 -8.36 27.26
C GLU A 14 -9.61 -7.18 28.23
N GLU A 15 -9.88 -7.40 29.53
CA GLU A 15 -9.84 -6.34 30.56
C GLU A 15 -8.39 -5.92 30.86
N SER A 16 -7.51 -6.90 31.05
CA SER A 16 -6.08 -6.68 31.27
C SER A 16 -5.24 -6.62 29.99
N HIS A 17 -5.83 -6.92 28.85
CA HIS A 17 -5.16 -7.03 27.55
C HIS A 17 -3.96 -8.00 27.57
N THR A 18 -4.13 -9.14 28.21
CA THR A 18 -3.05 -10.14 28.38
C THR A 18 -3.34 -11.44 27.66
N TYR A 19 -2.28 -12.05 27.14
CA TYR A 19 -2.32 -13.35 26.48
C TYR A 19 -1.66 -14.40 27.38
N THR A 20 -2.31 -15.54 27.58
CA THR A 20 -1.79 -16.62 28.41
C THR A 20 -1.88 -17.96 27.67
N LEU A 21 -0.78 -18.70 27.62
CA LEU A 21 -0.70 -20.05 27.08
C LEU A 21 -0.14 -20.99 28.13
N ASN A 22 -0.89 -22.02 28.53
CA ASN A 22 -0.49 -23.00 29.55
C ASN A 22 0.04 -22.35 30.85
N GLY A 23 -0.55 -21.24 31.29
CA GLY A 23 -0.15 -20.49 32.48
C GLY A 23 1.04 -19.54 32.28
N LYS A 24 1.66 -19.51 31.12
CA LYS A 24 2.71 -18.55 30.76
C LYS A 24 2.09 -17.34 30.07
N GLN A 25 2.42 -16.13 30.53
CA GLN A 25 2.04 -14.90 29.86
C GLN A 25 2.89 -14.68 28.60
N LEU A 26 2.23 -14.40 27.48
CA LEU A 26 2.85 -14.07 26.20
C LEU A 26 2.83 -12.56 25.96
N ARG A 27 3.71 -12.11 25.09
CA ARG A 27 3.82 -10.68 24.70
C ARG A 27 2.93 -10.39 23.50
N GLY A 28 2.24 -9.23 23.54
CA GLY A 28 1.55 -8.67 22.38
C GLY A 28 2.52 -7.96 21.45
N ILE A 29 2.21 -7.92 20.16
CA ILE A 29 3.11 -7.34 19.16
C ILE A 29 2.99 -5.82 19.02
N THR A 30 1.82 -5.23 19.31
CA THR A 30 1.53 -3.82 19.05
C THR A 30 2.46 -2.88 19.80
N GLU A 31 2.65 -3.12 21.11
CA GLU A 31 3.56 -2.30 21.95
C GLU A 31 5.03 -2.50 21.58
N MET A 32 5.39 -3.71 21.16
CA MET A 32 6.75 -4.01 20.68
C MET A 32 7.04 -3.25 19.37
N ILE A 33 6.12 -3.27 18.41
CA ILE A 33 6.27 -2.52 17.15
C ILE A 33 6.48 -1.04 17.44
N LYS A 34 5.65 -0.44 18.30
CA LYS A 34 5.79 0.96 18.69
C LYS A 34 7.18 1.22 19.30
N ARG A 35 7.58 0.44 20.29
CA ARG A 35 8.84 0.64 21.00
C ARG A 35 10.06 0.49 20.12
N GLN A 36 10.08 -0.54 19.26
CA GLN A 36 11.24 -0.89 18.43
C GLN A 36 11.37 -0.04 17.16
N LEU A 37 10.24 0.41 16.60
CA LEU A 37 10.21 0.98 15.26
C LEU A 37 9.61 2.39 15.18
N PHE A 38 8.63 2.71 16.05
CA PHE A 38 7.79 3.91 15.92
C PHE A 38 7.64 4.67 17.25
N GLY A 39 8.67 4.71 18.08
CA GLY A 39 8.62 5.23 19.47
C GLY A 39 8.03 6.64 19.63
N GLU A 40 8.17 7.50 18.64
CA GLU A 40 7.70 8.90 18.66
C GLU A 40 6.42 9.12 17.84
N MET A 41 5.80 8.06 17.29
CA MET A 41 4.73 8.16 16.30
C MET A 41 3.53 9.04 16.72
N TYR A 42 3.25 9.14 18.03
CA TYR A 42 2.13 9.88 18.58
C TYR A 42 2.52 10.83 19.72
N ALA A 43 3.81 11.17 19.86
CA ALA A 43 4.32 11.98 20.96
C ALA A 43 3.64 13.37 21.05
N ASP A 44 3.31 13.96 19.92
CA ASP A 44 2.71 15.29 19.81
C ASP A 44 1.16 15.26 19.73
N VAL A 45 0.54 14.07 19.84
CA VAL A 45 -0.94 13.95 19.75
C VAL A 45 -1.55 14.01 21.13
N PRO A 46 -2.49 14.95 21.41
CA PRO A 46 -3.15 15.04 22.70
C PRO A 46 -3.89 13.73 23.07
N GLU A 47 -3.78 13.33 24.34
CA GLU A 47 -4.32 12.07 24.86
C GLU A 47 -5.81 11.88 24.55
N PHE A 48 -6.64 12.92 24.72
CA PHE A 48 -8.07 12.85 24.41
C PHE A 48 -8.38 12.55 22.94
N VAL A 49 -7.46 12.92 22.01
CA VAL A 49 -7.59 12.61 20.56
C VAL A 49 -7.30 11.14 20.34
N LEU A 50 -6.26 10.62 21.01
CA LEU A 50 -5.90 9.19 20.95
C LEU A 50 -6.99 8.32 21.55
N GLU A 51 -7.57 8.72 22.69
CA GLU A 51 -8.70 8.00 23.32
C GLU A 51 -9.91 7.91 22.38
N LYS A 52 -10.33 9.04 21.79
CA LYS A 52 -11.43 9.04 20.81
C LYS A 52 -11.17 8.16 19.60
N ALA A 53 -9.94 8.19 19.09
CA ALA A 53 -9.55 7.35 17.97
C ALA A 53 -9.58 5.86 18.35
N CYS A 54 -9.11 5.51 19.56
CA CYS A 54 -9.16 4.17 20.11
C CYS A 54 -10.61 3.67 20.30
N GLN A 55 -11.48 4.49 20.90
CA GLN A 55 -12.90 4.15 21.08
C GLN A 55 -13.61 3.91 19.75
N ARG A 56 -13.37 4.77 18.74
CA ARG A 56 -13.90 4.60 17.39
C ARG A 56 -13.42 3.29 16.76
N GLY A 57 -12.12 3.00 16.87
CA GLY A 57 -11.54 1.74 16.37
C GLY A 57 -12.20 0.53 17.01
N LYS A 58 -12.26 0.49 18.36
CA LYS A 58 -12.88 -0.61 19.11
C LYS A 58 -14.35 -0.81 18.73
N ALA A 59 -15.12 0.27 18.56
CA ALA A 59 -16.52 0.16 18.14
C ALA A 59 -16.65 -0.47 16.74
N PHE A 60 -15.85 -0.03 15.78
CA PHE A 60 -15.87 -0.60 14.44
C PHE A 60 -15.44 -2.08 14.42
N HIS A 61 -14.42 -2.47 15.18
CA HIS A 61 -14.01 -3.88 15.28
C HIS A 61 -15.13 -4.76 15.85
N LYS A 62 -15.85 -4.29 16.89
CA LYS A 62 -17.01 -5.00 17.43
C LYS A 62 -18.14 -5.16 16.41
N ASP A 63 -18.42 -4.12 15.63
CA ASP A 63 -19.42 -4.18 14.58
C ASP A 63 -19.02 -5.24 13.52
N MET A 64 -17.76 -5.24 13.10
CA MET A 64 -17.24 -6.19 12.11
C MET A 64 -17.27 -7.63 12.64
N GLU A 65 -16.92 -7.84 13.90
CA GLU A 65 -17.00 -9.15 14.56
C GLU A 65 -18.45 -9.66 14.67
N ALA A 66 -19.38 -8.80 15.10
CA ALA A 66 -20.80 -9.13 15.21
C ALA A 66 -21.41 -9.48 13.84
N TRP A 67 -21.07 -8.70 12.82
CA TRP A 67 -21.50 -8.94 11.47
C TRP A 67 -20.94 -10.27 10.91
N ALA A 68 -19.64 -10.50 11.06
CA ALA A 68 -18.98 -11.69 10.53
C ALA A 68 -19.42 -13.00 11.23
N SER A 69 -19.67 -12.92 12.55
CA SER A 69 -19.98 -14.10 13.38
C SER A 69 -21.47 -14.40 13.48
N LEU A 70 -22.31 -13.36 13.51
CA LEU A 70 -23.74 -13.46 13.83
C LEU A 70 -24.65 -12.91 12.72
N GLY A 71 -24.09 -12.22 11.70
CA GLY A 71 -24.87 -11.54 10.67
C GLY A 71 -25.61 -10.30 11.19
N ILE A 72 -25.17 -9.74 12.32
CA ILE A 72 -25.76 -8.55 12.93
C ILE A 72 -25.07 -7.31 12.36
N ASP A 73 -25.85 -6.38 11.83
CA ASP A 73 -25.33 -5.11 11.33
C ASP A 73 -24.82 -4.23 12.45
N GLY A 74 -23.71 -3.55 12.21
CA GLY A 74 -23.13 -2.59 13.13
C GLY A 74 -23.82 -1.22 13.09
N GLU A 75 -23.48 -0.35 14.04
CA GLU A 75 -24.07 0.98 14.20
C GLU A 75 -23.07 2.12 13.90
N THR A 76 -21.78 1.81 13.68
CA THR A 76 -20.77 2.84 13.42
C THR A 76 -20.84 3.36 11.98
N GLU A 77 -20.49 4.65 11.79
CA GLU A 77 -20.35 5.26 10.46
C GLU A 77 -19.40 4.43 9.55
N GLN A 78 -18.34 3.89 10.13
CA GLN A 78 -17.38 3.06 9.42
C GLN A 78 -18.01 1.75 8.93
N PHE A 79 -18.90 1.17 9.73
CA PHE A 79 -19.62 -0.05 9.35
C PHE A 79 -20.62 0.20 8.20
N GLU A 80 -21.32 1.32 8.21
CA GLU A 80 -22.20 1.72 7.10
C GLU A 80 -21.41 1.82 5.78
N VAL A 81 -20.23 2.47 5.82
CA VAL A 81 -19.33 2.56 4.65
C VAL A 81 -18.84 1.17 4.22
N PHE A 82 -18.47 0.32 5.17
CA PHE A 82 -18.08 -1.06 4.88
C PHE A 82 -19.22 -1.80 4.19
N LYS A 83 -20.42 -1.71 4.74
CA LYS A 83 -21.61 -2.42 4.22
C LYS A 83 -21.96 -1.99 2.81
N GLU A 84 -21.88 -0.69 2.52
CA GLU A 84 -22.17 -0.14 1.19
C GLU A 84 -21.12 -0.53 0.14
N LYS A 85 -19.82 -0.48 0.50
CA LYS A 85 -18.75 -0.52 -0.49
C LYS A 85 -17.96 -1.83 -0.55
N TYR A 86 -17.93 -2.60 0.53
CA TYR A 86 -17.03 -3.74 0.67
C TYR A 86 -17.71 -5.06 1.04
N ALA A 87 -18.91 -5.03 1.63
CA ALA A 87 -19.56 -6.24 2.14
C ALA A 87 -19.91 -7.25 1.04
N ASP A 88 -20.17 -6.78 -0.18
CA ASP A 88 -20.43 -7.68 -1.30
C ASP A 88 -19.17 -8.47 -1.66
N GLY A 89 -19.24 -9.79 -1.45
CA GLY A 89 -18.11 -10.69 -1.66
C GLY A 89 -17.08 -10.75 -0.52
N PHE A 90 -17.20 -9.94 0.53
CA PHE A 90 -16.32 -9.99 1.70
C PHE A 90 -16.75 -11.10 2.65
N LYS A 91 -16.03 -12.23 2.61
CA LYS A 91 -16.37 -13.44 3.37
C LYS A 91 -15.31 -13.73 4.42
N VAL A 92 -15.69 -13.62 5.68
CA VAL A 92 -14.84 -13.92 6.83
C VAL A 92 -14.99 -15.37 7.23
N ALA A 93 -13.87 -16.09 7.29
CA ALA A 93 -13.82 -17.45 7.80
C ALA A 93 -13.73 -17.48 9.32
N VAL A 94 -12.94 -16.60 9.91
CA VAL A 94 -12.77 -16.45 11.37
C VAL A 94 -12.43 -14.98 11.68
N SER A 95 -13.11 -14.39 12.68
CA SER A 95 -12.79 -13.10 13.29
C SER A 95 -11.93 -13.29 14.52
N GLU A 96 -11.16 -12.29 14.91
CA GLU A 96 -10.32 -12.25 16.12
C GLU A 96 -9.47 -13.52 16.27
N TYR A 97 -8.81 -13.90 15.15
CA TYR A 97 -8.04 -15.13 15.12
C TYR A 97 -6.69 -14.98 15.80
N ILE A 98 -6.54 -15.53 17.00
CA ILE A 98 -5.29 -15.46 17.76
C ILE A 98 -4.23 -16.36 17.15
N VAL A 99 -3.10 -15.75 16.78
CA VAL A 99 -1.89 -16.43 16.31
C VAL A 99 -0.80 -16.33 17.35
N THR A 100 0.09 -17.35 17.40
CA THR A 100 1.18 -17.46 18.36
C THR A 100 2.34 -18.26 17.78
N ASP A 101 3.54 -18.00 18.26
CA ASP A 101 4.71 -18.87 18.08
C ASP A 101 4.72 -20.08 19.04
N GLY A 102 3.78 -20.11 20.01
CA GLY A 102 3.69 -21.13 21.03
C GLY A 102 4.61 -20.90 22.24
N GLU A 103 5.42 -19.84 22.22
CA GLU A 103 6.45 -19.61 23.24
C GLU A 103 6.40 -18.21 23.86
N ASN A 104 6.49 -17.16 23.05
CA ASN A 104 6.71 -15.79 23.55
C ASN A 104 5.69 -14.78 23.06
N TRP A 105 5.09 -15.01 21.90
CA TRP A 105 4.28 -14.04 21.17
C TRP A 105 2.86 -14.49 20.90
N ALA A 106 1.91 -13.61 21.07
CA ALA A 106 0.54 -13.81 20.63
C ALA A 106 -0.10 -12.49 20.19
N SER A 107 -0.99 -12.56 19.21
CA SER A 107 -1.81 -11.42 18.79
C SER A 107 -3.06 -11.88 18.06
N PRO A 108 -4.19 -11.16 18.18
CA PRO A 108 -5.35 -11.39 17.35
C PRO A 108 -5.12 -10.80 15.97
N ILE A 109 -5.67 -11.46 14.96
CA ILE A 109 -5.85 -10.96 13.61
C ILE A 109 -7.34 -10.66 13.47
N ASP A 110 -7.69 -9.43 13.07
CA ASP A 110 -9.08 -8.98 13.04
C ASP A 110 -9.98 -9.90 12.21
N ALA A 111 -9.50 -10.31 11.02
CA ALA A 111 -10.19 -11.33 10.22
C ALA A 111 -9.24 -12.17 9.38
N VAL A 112 -9.59 -13.46 9.22
CA VAL A 112 -9.09 -14.35 8.18
C VAL A 112 -10.23 -14.61 7.22
N THR A 113 -10.06 -14.29 5.94
CA THR A 113 -11.08 -14.46 4.92
C THR A 113 -11.19 -15.91 4.41
N GLU A 114 -12.28 -16.25 3.73
CA GLU A 114 -12.48 -17.60 3.17
C GLU A 114 -11.47 -17.95 2.08
N ASP A 115 -10.97 -16.95 1.34
CA ASP A 115 -9.88 -17.09 0.36
C ASP A 115 -8.48 -17.12 1.00
N GLY A 116 -8.38 -16.87 2.33
CA GLY A 116 -7.15 -17.02 3.09
C GLY A 116 -6.30 -15.77 3.23
N CYS A 117 -6.85 -14.60 2.99
CA CYS A 117 -6.18 -13.34 3.29
C CYS A 117 -6.29 -13.01 4.79
N LEU A 118 -5.27 -12.37 5.34
CA LEU A 118 -5.31 -11.74 6.66
C LEU A 118 -5.76 -10.29 6.48
N ILE A 119 -6.75 -9.88 7.23
CA ILE A 119 -7.30 -8.52 7.19
C ILE A 119 -7.10 -7.86 8.55
N ASP A 120 -6.66 -6.61 8.51
CA ASP A 120 -6.54 -5.74 9.67
C ASP A 120 -7.40 -4.49 9.43
N TYR A 121 -8.23 -4.12 10.43
CA TYR A 121 -9.19 -3.02 10.32
C TYR A 121 -8.60 -1.74 10.90
N LYS A 122 -8.68 -0.64 10.15
CA LYS A 122 -8.13 0.65 10.55
C LYS A 122 -9.11 1.80 10.34
N THR A 123 -9.25 2.63 11.39
CA THR A 123 -10.09 3.84 11.37
C THR A 123 -9.27 5.13 11.56
N SER A 124 -7.94 5.05 11.47
CA SER A 124 -7.03 6.18 11.67
C SER A 124 -7.30 7.33 10.70
N SER A 125 -6.95 8.55 11.11
CA SER A 125 -7.11 9.76 10.27
C SER A 125 -6.15 9.80 9.08
N GLY A 126 -5.01 9.16 9.22
CA GLY A 126 -3.97 8.99 8.19
C GLY A 126 -3.70 7.53 7.86
N LYS A 127 -2.98 7.28 6.77
CA LYS A 127 -2.55 5.97 6.34
C LYS A 127 -1.13 5.71 6.82
N ASP A 128 -0.98 4.96 7.88
CA ASP A 128 0.32 4.55 8.44
C ASP A 128 0.76 3.21 7.83
N VAL A 129 0.89 3.18 6.49
CA VAL A 129 1.10 1.95 5.71
C VAL A 129 2.33 1.19 6.16
N GLU A 130 3.41 1.86 6.54
CA GLU A 130 4.63 1.20 7.01
C GLU A 130 4.41 0.51 8.37
N TYR A 131 3.67 1.13 9.30
CA TYR A 131 3.28 0.49 10.55
C TYR A 131 2.41 -0.75 10.29
N TRP A 132 1.42 -0.66 9.42
CA TRP A 132 0.53 -1.77 9.06
C TRP A 132 1.29 -2.90 8.38
N ARG A 133 2.29 -2.56 7.57
CA ARG A 133 3.16 -3.51 6.91
C ARG A 133 3.93 -4.36 7.91
N TRP A 134 4.53 -3.74 8.94
CA TRP A 134 5.21 -4.47 10.02
C TRP A 134 4.23 -5.34 10.80
N GLN A 135 3.08 -4.81 11.20
CA GLN A 135 2.06 -5.54 11.94
C GLN A 135 1.60 -6.79 11.20
N LEU A 136 1.15 -6.63 9.94
CA LEU A 136 0.68 -7.75 9.13
C LEU A 136 1.78 -8.74 8.76
N SER A 137 3.03 -8.31 8.62
CA SER A 137 4.17 -9.21 8.39
C SER A 137 4.46 -10.10 9.59
N ILE A 138 4.33 -9.57 10.81
CA ILE A 138 4.43 -10.37 12.03
C ILE A 138 3.24 -11.33 12.14
N TYR A 139 2.03 -10.88 11.85
CA TYR A 139 0.86 -11.76 11.79
C TYR A 139 1.06 -12.91 10.80
N ARG A 140 1.55 -12.63 9.60
CA ARG A 140 1.88 -13.63 8.58
C ARG A 140 2.89 -14.65 9.10
N TYR A 141 3.92 -14.21 9.78
CA TYR A 141 4.95 -15.08 10.37
C TYR A 141 4.35 -16.00 11.45
N LEU A 142 3.64 -15.45 12.45
CA LEU A 142 2.99 -16.22 13.50
C LEU A 142 1.90 -17.16 12.94
N PHE A 143 1.15 -16.69 11.96
CA PHE A 143 0.15 -17.50 11.25
C PHE A 143 0.81 -18.73 10.58
N HIS A 144 1.93 -18.52 9.91
CA HIS A 144 2.70 -19.58 9.27
C HIS A 144 3.21 -20.60 10.29
N LEU A 145 3.79 -20.15 11.37
CA LEU A 145 4.26 -21.03 12.45
C LEU A 145 3.14 -21.88 13.03
N GLN A 146 1.99 -21.28 13.32
CA GLN A 146 0.87 -21.97 13.92
C GLN A 146 0.19 -22.96 12.96
N ASN A 147 -0.04 -22.57 11.72
CA ASN A 147 -0.84 -23.34 10.78
C ASN A 147 -0.01 -24.25 9.86
N GLY A 148 1.25 -23.94 9.59
CA GLY A 148 2.15 -24.68 8.69
C GLY A 148 1.99 -24.30 7.22
N PHE A 149 1.25 -23.23 6.91
CA PHE A 149 1.11 -22.68 5.55
C PHE A 149 1.00 -21.16 5.61
N LEU A 150 1.32 -20.50 4.49
CA LEU A 150 1.25 -19.05 4.36
C LEU A 150 -0.16 -18.58 4.02
N PRO A 151 -0.59 -17.39 4.49
CA PRO A 151 -1.83 -16.77 4.00
C PRO A 151 -1.69 -16.37 2.52
N GLN A 152 -2.82 -16.22 1.83
CA GLN A 152 -2.86 -15.86 0.42
C GLN A 152 -2.53 -14.38 0.16
N GLY A 153 -2.79 -13.52 1.13
CA GLY A 153 -2.52 -12.10 1.05
C GLY A 153 -2.63 -11.41 2.40
N LEU A 154 -2.12 -10.18 2.44
CA LEU A 154 -2.22 -9.29 3.59
C LEU A 154 -2.94 -8.04 3.13
N LYS A 155 -3.99 -7.64 3.84
CA LYS A 155 -4.78 -6.46 3.47
C LYS A 155 -5.13 -5.63 4.70
N VAL A 156 -5.25 -4.34 4.49
CA VAL A 156 -5.84 -3.41 5.46
C VAL A 156 -7.14 -2.89 4.90
N LEU A 157 -8.22 -3.05 5.65
CA LEU A 157 -9.44 -2.33 5.40
C LEU A 157 -9.40 -1.02 6.19
N TRP A 158 -9.04 0.06 5.51
CA TRP A 158 -8.97 1.38 6.11
C TRP A 158 -10.24 2.17 5.81
N ILE A 159 -11.00 2.50 6.86
CA ILE A 159 -12.23 3.31 6.76
C ILE A 159 -12.17 4.42 7.82
N ASN A 160 -11.79 5.61 7.39
CA ASN A 160 -11.87 6.81 8.24
C ASN A 160 -13.25 7.50 8.12
N SER A 161 -13.78 7.59 6.90
CA SER A 161 -15.09 8.18 6.58
C SER A 161 -15.58 7.71 5.21
N GLU A 162 -16.80 8.09 4.82
CA GLU A 162 -17.37 7.80 3.51
C GLU A 162 -16.46 8.18 2.32
N LYS A 163 -15.74 9.29 2.44
CA LYS A 163 -14.83 9.80 1.40
C LYS A 163 -13.39 9.30 1.52
N LYS A 164 -13.03 8.76 2.68
CA LYS A 164 -11.68 8.30 3.01
C LYS A 164 -11.73 6.84 3.45
N ASN A 165 -11.75 5.95 2.49
CA ASN A 165 -11.76 4.51 2.70
C ASN A 165 -11.05 3.80 1.55
N GLU A 166 -10.41 2.67 1.84
CA GLU A 166 -9.68 1.87 0.86
C GLU A 166 -9.39 0.47 1.39
N MET A 167 -9.45 -0.53 0.52
CA MET A 167 -8.87 -1.85 0.76
C MET A 167 -7.45 -1.84 0.19
N ILE A 168 -6.45 -1.96 1.05
CA ILE A 168 -5.05 -1.79 0.72
C ILE A 168 -4.34 -3.13 0.79
N ASP A 169 -3.74 -3.56 -0.31
CA ASP A 169 -2.85 -4.72 -0.35
C ASP A 169 -1.51 -4.36 0.29
N ILE A 170 -1.01 -5.23 1.16
CA ILE A 170 0.24 -5.03 1.89
C ILE A 170 1.28 -6.05 1.44
N GLU A 171 2.38 -5.55 0.91
CA GLU A 171 3.55 -6.36 0.59
C GLU A 171 4.29 -6.76 1.87
N PRO A 172 4.49 -8.08 2.13
CA PRO A 172 5.11 -8.53 3.37
C PRO A 172 6.59 -8.18 3.45
N ILE A 173 7.05 -7.96 4.67
CA ILE A 173 8.48 -7.93 5.02
C ILE A 173 8.99 -9.38 5.07
N GLY A 174 10.24 -9.59 4.66
CA GLY A 174 10.86 -10.91 4.68
C GLY A 174 10.88 -11.54 6.09
N GLU A 175 10.63 -12.85 6.19
CA GLU A 175 10.52 -13.56 7.47
C GLU A 175 11.78 -13.42 8.33
N GLU A 176 12.98 -13.42 7.74
CA GLU A 176 14.22 -13.28 8.50
C GLU A 176 14.34 -11.92 9.19
N THR A 177 13.83 -10.86 8.55
CA THR A 177 13.78 -9.51 9.14
C THR A 177 12.77 -9.45 10.29
N VAL A 178 11.62 -10.13 10.14
CA VAL A 178 10.62 -10.24 11.20
C VAL A 178 11.16 -11.03 12.40
N LYS A 179 11.80 -12.17 12.16
CA LYS A 179 12.45 -12.97 13.21
C LYS A 179 13.50 -12.18 13.98
N GLU A 180 14.31 -11.41 13.27
CA GLU A 180 15.36 -10.59 13.89
C GLU A 180 14.76 -9.46 14.75
N LEU A 181 13.64 -8.86 14.34
CA LEU A 181 12.90 -7.91 15.16
C LEU A 181 12.39 -8.55 16.46
N LEU A 182 11.73 -9.71 16.37
CA LEU A 182 11.18 -10.41 17.53
C LEU A 182 12.29 -10.84 18.50
N LYS A 183 13.39 -11.38 17.96
CA LYS A 183 14.56 -11.76 18.72
C LYS A 183 15.25 -10.57 19.40
N ALA A 184 15.37 -9.42 18.71
CA ALA A 184 15.92 -8.21 19.29
C ALA A 184 15.13 -7.79 20.54
N GLU A 185 13.80 -7.84 20.46
CA GLU A 185 12.93 -7.53 21.58
C GLU A 185 13.05 -8.54 22.72
N GLU A 186 13.18 -9.83 22.44
CA GLU A 186 13.38 -10.88 23.44
C GLU A 186 14.69 -10.70 24.20
N GLU A 187 15.75 -10.31 23.49
CA GLU A 187 17.08 -10.04 24.01
C GLU A 187 17.20 -8.67 24.71
N GLY A 188 16.15 -7.83 24.66
CA GLY A 188 16.15 -6.49 25.25
C GLY A 188 17.07 -5.50 24.54
N ARG A 189 17.41 -5.74 23.27
CA ARG A 189 18.22 -4.84 22.45
C ARG A 189 17.36 -4.08 21.45
N GLN A 190 17.85 -2.93 21.00
CA GLN A 190 17.24 -2.19 19.92
C GLN A 190 17.43 -2.93 18.59
N PHE A 191 16.35 -3.07 17.84
CA PHE A 191 16.39 -3.65 16.49
C PHE A 191 17.06 -2.69 15.51
N ALA A 192 18.09 -3.18 14.81
CA ALA A 192 18.72 -2.45 13.71
C ALA A 192 17.84 -2.66 12.43
N ASN A 193 16.86 -1.80 12.25
CA ASN A 193 15.91 -1.91 11.13
C ASN A 193 16.61 -1.70 9.78
N PRO A 194 16.77 -2.73 8.94
CA PRO A 194 17.42 -2.58 7.63
C PRO A 194 16.56 -1.80 6.62
N LEU A 195 15.27 -1.62 6.94
CA LEU A 195 14.33 -0.87 6.11
C LEU A 195 14.15 0.58 6.62
N ALA A 196 14.79 0.93 7.75
CA ALA A 196 14.73 2.29 8.24
C ALA A 196 15.39 3.22 7.22
N LEU A 197 14.68 4.29 6.87
CA LEU A 197 15.32 5.44 6.24
C LEU A 197 16.39 5.92 7.23
N ALA A 198 17.64 6.02 6.79
CA ALA A 198 18.68 6.66 7.59
C ALA A 198 18.15 8.07 7.95
N LYS A 199 17.94 8.32 9.25
CA LYS A 199 17.37 9.62 9.71
C LYS A 199 18.31 10.77 9.39
N ASP A 200 19.61 10.50 9.36
CA ASP A 200 20.64 11.48 9.07
C ASP A 200 21.59 10.93 8.00
N PRO A 201 21.44 11.36 6.73
CA PRO A 201 22.41 11.04 5.70
C PRO A 201 23.77 11.65 6.10
N SER A 202 24.86 10.94 5.80
CA SER A 202 26.22 11.47 6.01
C SER A 202 26.41 12.78 5.22
N ASP A 203 27.41 13.60 5.60
CA ASP A 203 27.72 14.83 4.84
C ASP A 203 27.92 14.55 3.36
N LYS A 204 28.57 13.44 3.02
CA LYS A 204 28.76 12.99 1.64
C LYS A 204 27.45 12.65 0.94
N ASP A 205 26.51 12.01 1.65
CA ASP A 205 25.19 11.69 1.09
C ASP A 205 24.36 12.96 0.90
N ASN A 206 24.45 13.92 1.81
CA ASN A 206 23.83 15.23 1.70
C ASN A 206 24.36 16.02 0.49
N GLU A 207 25.68 15.99 0.24
CA GLU A 207 26.28 16.60 -0.96
C GLU A 207 25.75 15.94 -2.25
N GLN A 208 25.64 14.63 -2.26
CA GLN A 208 25.10 13.89 -3.41
C GLN A 208 23.61 14.18 -3.63
N MET A 209 22.82 14.26 -2.55
CA MET A 209 21.40 14.63 -2.62
C MET A 209 21.22 16.06 -3.14
N ALA A 210 22.05 17.01 -2.70
CA ALA A 210 22.02 18.39 -3.20
C ALA A 210 22.43 18.48 -4.68
N ALA A 211 23.41 17.68 -5.12
CA ALA A 211 23.80 17.59 -6.52
C ALA A 211 22.67 17.00 -7.37
N LEU A 212 22.03 15.93 -6.88
CA LEU A 212 20.89 15.29 -7.55
C LEU A 212 19.70 16.25 -7.68
N GLN A 213 19.39 17.00 -6.62
CA GLN A 213 18.33 18.01 -6.66
C GLN A 213 18.57 19.05 -7.76
N LYS A 214 19.80 19.55 -7.89
CA LYS A 214 20.15 20.52 -8.96
C LYS A 214 19.96 19.92 -10.36
N VAL A 215 20.31 18.65 -10.55
CA VAL A 215 20.11 17.95 -11.83
C VAL A 215 18.62 17.81 -12.13
N GLU A 216 17.80 17.44 -11.16
CA GLU A 216 16.34 17.32 -11.33
C GLU A 216 15.69 18.68 -11.67
N GLU A 217 16.11 19.75 -11.03
CA GLU A 217 15.65 21.12 -11.36
C GLU A 217 15.99 21.51 -12.81
N LEU A 218 17.20 21.17 -13.28
CA LEU A 218 17.61 21.38 -14.67
C LEU A 218 16.77 20.53 -15.64
N ILE A 219 16.51 19.27 -15.32
CA ILE A 219 15.67 18.37 -16.13
C ILE A 219 14.26 18.94 -16.27
N ILE A 220 13.65 19.41 -15.15
CA ILE A 220 12.33 20.02 -15.16
C ILE A 220 12.33 21.27 -16.06
N GLY A 221 13.35 22.14 -15.94
CA GLY A 221 13.48 23.34 -16.78
C GLY A 221 13.62 23.02 -18.28
N VAL A 222 14.41 22.00 -18.61
CA VAL A 222 14.57 21.53 -20.00
C VAL A 222 13.27 20.91 -20.54
N GLN A 223 12.57 20.15 -19.72
CA GLN A 223 11.26 19.57 -20.11
C GLN A 223 10.22 20.66 -20.39
N GLN A 224 10.12 21.68 -19.54
CA GLN A 224 9.23 22.83 -19.76
C GLN A 224 9.57 23.53 -21.08
N ARG A 225 10.86 23.79 -21.32
CA ARG A 225 11.30 24.41 -22.56
C ARG A 225 11.01 23.57 -23.80
N LEU A 226 11.13 22.23 -23.67
CA LEU A 226 10.79 21.30 -24.74
C LEU A 226 9.30 21.36 -25.08
N GLU A 227 8.41 21.44 -24.08
CA GLU A 227 6.97 21.56 -24.31
C GLU A 227 6.62 22.90 -24.99
N GLU A 228 7.20 24.02 -24.55
CA GLU A 228 7.03 25.33 -25.20
C GLU A 228 7.45 25.28 -26.69
N LEU A 229 8.59 24.64 -26.98
CA LEU A 229 9.08 24.51 -28.35
C LEU A 229 8.17 23.59 -29.20
N LYS A 230 7.63 22.52 -28.64
CA LYS A 230 6.66 21.64 -29.33
C LYS A 230 5.35 22.38 -29.63
N GLU A 231 4.89 23.21 -28.70
CA GLU A 231 3.70 24.04 -28.93
C GLU A 231 3.92 25.07 -30.05
N ALA A 232 5.07 25.74 -30.05
CA ALA A 232 5.46 26.66 -31.11
C ALA A 232 5.59 25.96 -32.46
N GLU A 233 6.23 24.77 -32.49
CA GLU A 233 6.34 23.93 -33.69
C GLU A 233 4.95 23.56 -34.23
N ALA A 234 4.05 23.09 -33.36
CA ALA A 234 2.68 22.70 -33.73
C ALA A 234 1.87 23.88 -34.27
N GLU A 235 2.08 25.08 -33.75
CA GLU A 235 1.42 26.29 -34.23
C GLU A 235 1.93 26.68 -35.62
N ILE A 236 3.26 26.71 -35.83
CA ILE A 236 3.89 26.98 -37.12
C ILE A 236 3.45 25.93 -38.14
N ALA A 237 3.47 24.66 -37.79
CA ALA A 237 3.04 23.56 -38.66
C ALA A 237 1.56 23.70 -39.09
N ARG A 238 0.67 24.10 -38.18
CA ARG A 238 -0.75 24.38 -38.51
C ARG A 238 -0.88 25.54 -39.50
N ARG A 239 -0.16 26.63 -39.32
CA ARG A 239 -0.17 27.79 -40.24
C ARG A 239 0.38 27.39 -41.61
N LEU A 240 1.48 26.64 -41.68
CA LEU A 240 2.05 26.12 -42.94
C LEU A 240 1.06 25.18 -43.66
N LEU A 241 0.42 24.26 -42.92
CA LEU A 241 -0.57 23.36 -43.50
C LEU A 241 -1.75 24.08 -44.09
N SER A 242 -2.27 25.16 -43.46
CA SER A 242 -3.35 26.00 -43.99
C SER A 242 -2.89 26.69 -45.25
N ALA A 243 -1.73 27.35 -45.26
CA ALA A 243 -1.19 28.06 -46.42
C ALA A 243 -0.89 27.11 -47.60
N MET A 244 -0.41 25.88 -47.34
CA MET A 244 -0.20 24.89 -48.40
C MET A 244 -1.51 24.41 -49.02
N LYS A 245 -2.58 24.22 -48.19
CA LYS A 245 -3.90 23.85 -48.69
C LYS A 245 -4.51 24.95 -49.53
N GLU A 246 -4.45 26.21 -49.09
CA GLU A 246 -4.95 27.38 -49.85
C GLU A 246 -4.27 27.51 -51.21
N LYS A 247 -2.98 27.19 -51.32
CA LYS A 247 -2.20 27.25 -52.56
C LYS A 247 -2.24 25.96 -53.38
N GLY A 248 -2.94 24.92 -52.93
CA GLY A 248 -3.01 23.64 -53.63
C GLY A 248 -1.74 22.90 -53.76
N VAL A 249 -0.73 23.12 -52.86
CA VAL A 249 0.60 22.51 -52.91
C VAL A 249 0.72 21.43 -51.80
N THR A 250 1.35 20.31 -52.16
CA THR A 250 1.54 19.19 -51.22
C THR A 250 2.99 19.12 -50.68
N LYS A 251 3.89 19.89 -51.21
CA LYS A 251 5.32 19.90 -50.82
C LYS A 251 5.95 21.28 -51.00
N TRP A 252 6.68 21.75 -50.00
CA TRP A 252 7.52 22.94 -50.09
C TRP A 252 8.96 22.62 -49.63
N ILE A 253 9.92 23.33 -50.27
CA ILE A 253 11.32 23.33 -49.89
C ILE A 253 11.68 24.79 -49.58
N GLY A 254 12.05 25.07 -48.34
CA GLY A 254 12.49 26.38 -47.89
C GLY A 254 13.91 26.72 -48.33
N ASN A 255 14.26 27.99 -48.28
CA ASN A 255 15.57 28.51 -48.73
C ASN A 255 16.77 27.92 -47.96
N GLN A 256 16.55 27.35 -46.76
CA GLN A 256 17.55 26.72 -45.91
C GLN A 256 17.50 25.17 -46.00
N GLY A 257 16.82 24.62 -47.01
CA GLY A 257 16.73 23.18 -47.23
C GLY A 257 15.68 22.44 -46.37
N LEU A 258 14.89 23.13 -45.53
CA LEU A 258 13.80 22.51 -44.81
C LEU A 258 12.69 22.07 -45.78
N GLU A 259 12.41 20.79 -45.84
CA GLU A 259 11.34 20.22 -46.63
C GLU A 259 10.09 19.96 -45.75
N VAL A 260 8.92 20.43 -46.16
CA VAL A 260 7.66 20.14 -45.55
C VAL A 260 6.70 19.52 -46.56
N SER A 261 5.95 18.51 -46.15
CA SER A 261 5.00 17.83 -47.02
C SER A 261 3.72 17.46 -46.27
N ILE A 262 2.59 17.50 -46.99
CA ILE A 262 1.29 17.09 -46.44
C ILE A 262 1.23 15.56 -46.54
N ARG A 263 1.02 14.89 -45.38
CA ARG A 263 0.68 13.47 -45.35
C ARG A 263 -0.86 13.33 -45.39
N ALA A 264 -1.33 12.38 -46.18
CA ALA A 264 -2.75 12.05 -46.19
C ALA A 264 -3.19 11.52 -44.81
N ALA A 265 -4.40 11.86 -44.41
CA ALA A 265 -5.00 11.29 -43.20
C ALA A 265 -5.14 9.77 -43.36
N TYR A 266 -4.82 9.04 -42.31
CA TYR A 266 -5.01 7.59 -42.22
C TYR A 266 -5.58 7.18 -40.88
N GLU A 267 -6.32 6.10 -40.86
CA GLU A 267 -6.81 5.52 -39.60
C GLU A 267 -5.70 4.68 -38.95
N ARG A 268 -5.35 4.98 -37.71
CA ARG A 268 -4.47 4.14 -36.91
C ARG A 268 -5.32 3.23 -36.04
N ARG A 269 -5.22 1.93 -36.27
CA ARG A 269 -5.86 0.92 -35.41
C ARG A 269 -4.88 0.50 -34.33
N SER A 270 -5.30 0.57 -33.07
CA SER A 270 -4.54 0.08 -31.91
C SER A 270 -5.46 -0.77 -31.05
N VAL A 271 -4.88 -1.70 -30.33
CA VAL A 271 -5.62 -2.52 -29.37
C VAL A 271 -5.72 -1.74 -28.05
N ASP A 272 -6.93 -1.60 -27.55
CA ASP A 272 -7.17 -1.10 -26.19
C ASP A 272 -6.88 -2.22 -25.20
N SER A 273 -5.67 -2.18 -24.63
CA SER A 273 -5.18 -3.21 -23.71
C SER A 273 -6.03 -3.33 -22.45
N LYS A 274 -6.60 -2.23 -21.96
CA LYS A 274 -7.48 -2.24 -20.77
C LYS A 274 -8.77 -2.99 -21.08
N ARG A 275 -9.43 -2.62 -22.17
CA ARG A 275 -10.66 -3.28 -22.61
C ARG A 275 -10.44 -4.74 -23.01
N LEU A 276 -9.27 -5.06 -23.58
CA LEU A 276 -8.89 -6.43 -23.92
C LEU A 276 -8.74 -7.28 -22.64
N LYS A 277 -8.09 -6.75 -21.61
CA LYS A 277 -7.93 -7.42 -20.32
C LYS A 277 -9.26 -7.67 -19.62
N GLU A 278 -10.17 -6.70 -19.67
CA GLU A 278 -11.51 -6.79 -19.07
C GLU A 278 -12.43 -7.77 -19.81
N ALA A 279 -12.47 -7.68 -21.14
CA ALA A 279 -13.41 -8.46 -21.95
C ALA A 279 -12.90 -9.87 -22.31
N TYR A 280 -11.56 -10.05 -22.42
CA TYR A 280 -10.93 -11.28 -22.88
C TYR A 280 -9.68 -11.63 -22.05
N PRO A 281 -9.81 -11.88 -20.74
CA PRO A 281 -8.68 -12.06 -19.83
C PRO A 281 -7.76 -13.21 -20.21
N LYS A 282 -8.30 -14.30 -20.77
CA LYS A 282 -7.48 -15.45 -21.23
C LYS A 282 -6.60 -15.09 -22.40
N VAL A 283 -7.14 -14.38 -23.40
CA VAL A 283 -6.38 -13.93 -24.57
C VAL A 283 -5.34 -12.88 -24.15
N TYR A 284 -5.70 -12.00 -23.22
CA TYR A 284 -4.74 -11.02 -22.69
C TYR A 284 -3.55 -11.71 -22.03
N ALA A 285 -3.79 -12.71 -21.17
CA ALA A 285 -2.74 -13.46 -20.48
C ALA A 285 -1.79 -14.22 -21.44
N GLU A 286 -2.27 -14.68 -22.59
CA GLU A 286 -1.44 -15.34 -23.60
C GLU A 286 -0.49 -14.39 -24.34
N VAL A 287 -0.85 -13.10 -24.44
CA VAL A 287 -0.08 -12.08 -25.18
C VAL A 287 0.62 -11.06 -24.25
N GLU A 288 0.40 -11.15 -22.95
CA GLU A 288 1.00 -10.26 -21.97
C GLU A 288 2.52 -10.46 -21.92
N LYS A 289 3.26 -9.38 -22.08
CA LYS A 289 4.72 -9.38 -21.92
C LYS A 289 5.09 -8.93 -20.52
N VAL A 290 5.57 -9.85 -19.70
CA VAL A 290 6.11 -9.53 -18.37
C VAL A 290 7.58 -9.12 -18.51
N SER A 291 7.90 -7.91 -18.06
CA SER A 291 9.27 -7.42 -17.97
C SER A 291 9.68 -7.32 -16.49
N LYS A 292 10.82 -7.90 -16.15
CA LYS A 292 11.41 -7.70 -14.81
C LYS A 292 12.05 -6.31 -14.78
N ILE A 293 11.57 -5.48 -13.87
CA ILE A 293 12.14 -4.15 -13.59
C ILE A 293 13.05 -4.31 -12.38
N GLY A 294 14.32 -3.95 -12.53
CA GLY A 294 15.26 -3.95 -11.40
C GLY A 294 14.96 -2.85 -10.38
N GLU A 295 15.61 -2.92 -9.24
CA GLU A 295 15.53 -1.87 -8.22
C GLU A 295 15.98 -0.53 -8.78
N SER A 296 15.24 0.53 -8.48
CA SER A 296 15.54 1.89 -8.93
C SER A 296 15.24 2.89 -7.81
N LEU A 297 16.00 3.98 -7.79
CA LEU A 297 15.78 5.09 -6.88
C LEU A 297 14.54 5.88 -7.32
N GLN A 298 13.58 6.06 -6.42
CA GLN A 298 12.47 6.96 -6.67
C GLN A 298 12.80 8.36 -6.17
N ILE A 299 12.84 9.34 -7.08
CA ILE A 299 13.14 10.72 -6.80
C ILE A 299 11.83 11.53 -6.80
N LYS A 300 11.57 12.27 -5.73
CA LYS A 300 10.44 13.21 -5.64
C LYS A 300 10.95 14.59 -5.22
N VAL A 301 10.82 15.56 -6.09
CA VAL A 301 11.06 16.97 -5.76
C VAL A 301 9.76 17.54 -5.17
N LYS A 302 9.79 17.97 -3.90
CA LYS A 302 8.65 18.70 -3.30
C LYS A 302 8.63 20.10 -3.92
N LYS A 303 7.55 20.45 -4.62
CA LYS A 303 7.31 21.85 -5.01
C LYS A 303 7.17 22.68 -3.75
N GLN A 304 7.96 23.74 -3.63
CA GLN A 304 7.82 24.76 -2.60
C GLN A 304 6.53 25.55 -2.80
#